data_7467d410ee2314db81ce9938dcdab7c6
#
_entry.id   7467d410ee2314db81ce9938dcdab7c6
#
_cell.length_a   1.000
_cell.length_b   1.000
_cell.length_c   1.000
_cell.angle_alpha   90.00
_cell.angle_beta   90.00
_cell.angle_gamma   90.00
#
_symmetry.space_group_name_H-M   'P 1'
#
loop_
_entity.id
_entity.type
_entity.pdbx_description
1 polymer ?
#
loop_
_entity_poly.entity_id
_entity_poly.type
_entity_poly.pdbx_seq_one_letter_code
_entity_poly.pdbx_strand_id
1 'polypeptide(L)'
;MSAAYVQLLDAAIAHCEALRADGIDSVPVSAETLAGLSAKRPAPMRPAAPKPATPAARPFAFVPASMTTAQEASSPATPVVAPTSTPRPLPASVVSRWGQAARPIVPTVAKVHIPPSRPALPPPLQPAAKDAAMAELRTRALACVQCSHLAGSRQTVVFGVGDIHARLMFIGEAPGADEDQQGEPFVGKAGELLTKMIIAMGLSRSEVYIANILKCRPDTPGQTAVNRKPTSDEMATCIPWLHRQIDIIQPGVMVALGATAVEGLLGGTAGIAKLRGTWQSYRGIPLMPTYHPAYLLQNQAPSEKRKVWEDLMAAMEKLALPINAKQRAYFLPKA
;
A
#
# COMPACT_ATOMS: atom_id res chain seq x y z
N MET A 1 5.01 4.53 -40.68
CA MET A 1 4.54 4.15 -39.34
C MET A 1 5.77 3.82 -38.50
N SER A 2 5.85 4.24 -37.23
CA SER A 2 7.03 3.91 -36.41
C SER A 2 6.97 2.44 -36.00
N ALA A 3 8.14 1.80 -35.82
CA ALA A 3 8.23 0.39 -35.36
C ALA A 3 7.43 0.17 -34.05
N ALA A 4 7.42 1.16 -33.14
CA ALA A 4 6.64 1.11 -31.92
C ALA A 4 5.11 1.06 -32.15
N TYR A 5 4.62 1.68 -33.24
CA TYR A 5 3.19 1.62 -33.57
C TYR A 5 2.81 0.22 -34.10
N VAL A 6 3.67 -0.40 -34.90
CA VAL A 6 3.43 -1.75 -35.42
C VAL A 6 3.42 -2.76 -34.27
N GLN A 7 4.38 -2.69 -33.33
CA GLN A 7 4.41 -3.54 -32.15
C GLN A 7 3.16 -3.38 -31.26
N LEU A 8 2.64 -2.16 -31.11
CA LEU A 8 1.43 -1.91 -30.33
C LEU A 8 0.19 -2.53 -30.99
N LEU A 9 0.14 -2.44 -32.34
CA LEU A 9 -0.96 -3.00 -33.12
C LEU A 9 -0.94 -4.53 -33.05
N ASP A 10 0.23 -5.16 -33.19
CA ASP A 10 0.40 -6.62 -33.10
C ASP A 10 0.03 -7.13 -31.71
N ALA A 11 0.43 -6.42 -30.65
CA ALA A 11 0.05 -6.76 -29.28
C ALA A 11 -1.47 -6.65 -29.04
N ALA A 12 -2.12 -5.65 -29.64
CA ALA A 12 -3.57 -5.48 -29.55
C ALA A 12 -4.32 -6.59 -30.30
N ILE A 13 -3.83 -6.99 -31.47
CA ILE A 13 -4.39 -8.09 -32.26
C ILE A 13 -4.27 -9.40 -31.49
N ALA A 14 -3.08 -9.72 -30.97
CA ALA A 14 -2.86 -10.94 -30.18
C ALA A 14 -3.75 -10.99 -28.93
N HIS A 15 -3.99 -9.84 -28.28
CA HIS A 15 -4.91 -9.76 -27.15
C HIS A 15 -6.37 -10.04 -27.55
N CYS A 16 -6.81 -9.48 -28.66
CA CYS A 16 -8.17 -9.75 -29.18
C CYS A 16 -8.34 -11.22 -29.58
N GLU A 17 -7.34 -11.83 -30.18
CA GLU A 17 -7.34 -13.26 -30.52
C GLU A 17 -7.42 -14.15 -29.28
N ALA A 18 -6.68 -13.82 -28.21
CA ALA A 18 -6.75 -14.52 -26.95
C ALA A 18 -8.15 -14.40 -26.29
N LEU A 19 -8.76 -13.21 -26.29
CA LEU A 19 -10.12 -13.03 -25.78
C LEU A 19 -11.13 -13.86 -26.57
N ARG A 20 -10.96 -13.96 -27.89
CA ARG A 20 -11.85 -14.75 -28.76
C ARG A 20 -11.68 -16.25 -28.51
N ALA A 21 -10.45 -16.71 -28.22
CA ALA A 21 -10.19 -18.09 -27.84
C ALA A 21 -10.84 -18.47 -26.50
N ASP A 22 -10.99 -17.48 -25.60
CA ASP A 22 -11.67 -17.60 -24.32
C ASP A 22 -13.22 -17.46 -24.42
N GLY A 23 -13.77 -17.39 -25.65
CA GLY A 23 -15.22 -17.29 -25.92
C GLY A 23 -15.80 -15.89 -25.72
N ILE A 24 -14.97 -14.85 -25.70
CA ILE A 24 -15.39 -13.45 -25.58
C ILE A 24 -15.47 -12.84 -26.99
N ASP A 25 -16.66 -12.87 -27.60
CA ASP A 25 -16.89 -12.38 -28.97
C ASP A 25 -17.13 -10.88 -29.07
N SER A 26 -17.36 -10.19 -27.94
CA SER A 26 -17.61 -8.75 -27.92
C SER A 26 -17.07 -8.10 -26.64
N VAL A 27 -16.42 -6.96 -26.80
CA VAL A 27 -15.97 -6.11 -25.67
C VAL A 27 -16.82 -4.85 -25.68
N PRO A 28 -17.53 -4.49 -24.59
CA PRO A 28 -18.32 -3.26 -24.53
C PRO A 28 -17.36 -2.04 -24.57
N VAL A 29 -17.51 -1.21 -25.61
CA VAL A 29 -16.75 0.04 -25.74
C VAL A 29 -17.72 1.21 -25.53
N SER A 30 -17.35 2.16 -24.65
CA SER A 30 -18.19 3.34 -24.41
C SER A 30 -18.25 4.25 -25.65
N ALA A 31 -19.38 4.95 -25.84
CA ALA A 31 -19.55 5.91 -26.91
C ALA A 31 -18.46 7.02 -26.88
N GLU A 32 -17.98 7.38 -25.69
CA GLU A 32 -16.93 8.35 -25.47
C GLU A 32 -15.56 7.85 -25.97
N THR A 33 -15.26 6.57 -25.76
CA THR A 33 -14.04 5.93 -26.29
C THR A 33 -14.06 5.86 -27.82
N LEU A 34 -15.21 5.55 -28.43
CA LEU A 34 -15.38 5.54 -29.87
C LEU A 34 -15.23 6.96 -30.48
N ALA A 35 -15.79 7.98 -29.83
CA ALA A 35 -15.63 9.37 -30.24
C ALA A 35 -14.16 9.82 -30.13
N GLY A 36 -13.45 9.41 -29.06
CA GLY A 36 -12.02 9.69 -28.90
C GLY A 36 -11.12 9.03 -29.96
N LEU A 37 -11.48 7.83 -30.41
CA LEU A 37 -10.78 7.14 -31.50
C LEU A 37 -11.01 7.79 -32.88
N SER A 38 -12.17 8.44 -33.07
CA SER A 38 -12.57 9.12 -34.30
C SER A 38 -12.06 10.55 -34.38
N ALA A 39 -11.60 11.14 -33.27
CA ALA A 39 -11.10 12.52 -33.24
C ALA A 39 -9.77 12.65 -33.97
N LYS A 40 -9.69 13.60 -34.90
CA LYS A 40 -8.49 13.90 -35.66
C LYS A 40 -7.37 14.38 -34.73
N ARG A 41 -6.28 13.65 -34.64
CA ARG A 41 -5.13 13.96 -33.77
C ARG A 41 -4.62 15.39 -34.04
N PRO A 42 -4.44 16.26 -33.04
CA PRO A 42 -3.73 17.51 -33.20
C PRO A 42 -2.27 17.26 -33.64
N ALA A 43 -1.76 18.09 -34.52
CA ALA A 43 -0.37 17.99 -35.00
C ALA A 43 0.63 18.07 -33.83
N PRO A 44 1.75 17.33 -33.86
CA PRO A 44 2.73 17.36 -32.78
C PRO A 44 3.32 18.77 -32.64
N MET A 45 3.20 19.35 -31.45
CA MET A 45 3.88 20.60 -31.09
C MET A 45 5.39 20.41 -31.19
N ARG A 46 6.03 21.25 -32.01
CA ARG A 46 7.48 21.34 -32.15
C ARG A 46 8.08 21.74 -30.77
N PRO A 47 9.14 21.10 -30.29
CA PRO A 47 9.79 21.52 -29.04
C PRO A 47 10.31 22.95 -29.18
N ALA A 48 10.02 23.81 -28.22
CA ALA A 48 10.58 25.16 -28.17
C ALA A 48 12.10 25.09 -27.96
N ALA A 49 12.84 25.91 -28.69
CA ALA A 49 14.29 26.00 -28.58
C ALA A 49 14.71 26.45 -27.16
N PRO A 50 15.82 25.95 -26.59
CA PRO A 50 16.28 26.34 -25.28
C PRO A 50 16.67 27.81 -25.23
N LYS A 51 16.18 28.53 -24.20
CA LYS A 51 16.61 29.90 -23.90
C LYS A 51 18.08 29.92 -23.49
N PRO A 52 18.87 30.97 -23.89
CA PRO A 52 20.27 31.07 -23.51
C PRO A 52 20.42 31.27 -21.99
N ALA A 53 21.42 30.60 -21.43
CA ALA A 53 21.76 30.63 -20.00
C ALA A 53 22.25 32.03 -19.59
N THR A 54 21.75 32.52 -18.47
CA THR A 54 22.22 33.74 -17.79
C THR A 54 23.53 33.43 -17.03
N PRO A 55 24.53 34.34 -17.02
CA PRO A 55 25.82 34.05 -16.38
C PRO A 55 25.75 34.02 -14.85
N ALA A 56 26.53 33.13 -14.26
CA ALA A 56 26.64 32.87 -12.84
C ALA A 56 27.09 34.11 -12.04
N ALA A 57 26.35 34.42 -10.96
CA ALA A 57 26.74 35.41 -9.96
C ALA A 57 27.76 34.81 -8.99
N ARG A 58 28.77 35.62 -8.65
CA ARG A 58 29.89 35.32 -7.74
C ARG A 58 29.42 35.12 -6.28
N PRO A 59 30.16 34.39 -5.46
CA PRO A 59 29.79 34.18 -4.05
C PRO A 59 30.06 35.41 -3.19
N PHE A 60 29.08 35.83 -2.41
CA PHE A 60 29.23 36.86 -1.37
C PHE A 60 29.78 36.24 -0.09
N ALA A 61 30.76 36.94 0.47
CA ALA A 61 31.42 36.61 1.72
C ALA A 61 30.52 36.84 2.94
N PHE A 62 30.64 35.98 3.92
CA PHE A 62 30.02 36.01 5.23
C PHE A 62 30.67 37.09 6.11
N VAL A 63 29.85 38.00 6.68
CA VAL A 63 30.24 38.94 7.76
C VAL A 63 29.28 38.69 8.93
N PRO A 64 29.81 38.43 10.15
CA PRO A 64 28.95 38.26 11.32
C PRO A 64 28.58 39.63 11.93
N ALA A 65 27.32 39.86 12.20
CA ALA A 65 26.81 41.03 12.94
C ALA A 65 26.35 40.63 14.33
N SER A 66 26.77 41.40 15.28
CA SER A 66 26.71 41.29 16.72
C SER A 66 25.28 41.39 17.29
N MET A 67 25.15 40.79 18.48
CA MET A 67 23.99 40.87 19.41
C MET A 67 23.67 42.31 19.79
N THR A 68 22.37 42.62 19.82
CA THR A 68 21.85 43.75 20.64
C THR A 68 20.51 43.31 21.27
N THR A 69 20.50 43.40 22.57
CA THR A 69 19.40 43.22 23.51
C THR A 69 18.42 44.39 23.46
N ALA A 70 17.11 44.15 23.50
CA ALA A 70 16.07 45.03 24.01
C ALA A 70 14.79 44.19 24.16
N GLN A 71 14.35 43.90 25.34
CA GLN A 71 13.56 44.62 26.32
C GLN A 71 12.04 44.35 26.17
N GLU A 72 11.50 43.84 27.28
CA GLU A 72 10.11 43.49 27.56
C GLU A 72 9.11 44.63 27.32
N ALA A 73 7.93 44.29 26.88
CA ALA A 73 6.71 45.07 27.14
C ALA A 73 5.54 44.12 27.39
N SER A 74 5.15 44.06 28.64
CA SER A 74 3.94 43.45 29.18
C SER A 74 2.71 44.30 28.85
N SER A 75 1.60 43.65 28.48
CA SER A 75 0.26 44.23 28.59
C SER A 75 -0.81 43.15 28.87
N PRO A 76 -1.87 43.49 29.60
CA PRO A 76 -2.54 42.56 30.51
C PRO A 76 -3.74 41.86 29.89
N ALA A 77 -3.99 40.64 30.43
CA ALA A 77 -5.14 39.81 30.11
C ALA A 77 -6.45 40.39 30.68
N THR A 78 -7.47 40.46 29.85
CA THR A 78 -8.88 40.66 30.26
C THR A 78 -9.57 39.31 30.42
N PRO A 79 -10.35 39.06 31.46
CA PRO A 79 -11.03 37.79 31.68
C PRO A 79 -12.33 37.73 30.88
N VAL A 80 -12.46 36.67 30.06
CA VAL A 80 -13.72 36.36 29.39
C VAL A 80 -14.58 35.51 30.33
N VAL A 81 -15.75 36.03 30.68
CA VAL A 81 -16.78 35.38 31.46
C VAL A 81 -17.48 34.31 30.64
N ALA A 82 -17.53 33.09 31.15
CA ALA A 82 -18.31 31.99 30.57
C ALA A 82 -19.82 32.15 30.89
N PRO A 83 -20.74 31.95 29.93
CA PRO A 83 -22.16 31.90 30.24
C PRO A 83 -22.54 30.50 30.78
N THR A 84 -23.04 30.48 32.01
CA THR A 84 -23.74 29.38 32.63
C THR A 84 -25.10 29.18 31.95
N SER A 85 -25.29 28.10 31.21
CA SER A 85 -26.60 27.68 30.70
C SER A 85 -27.23 26.64 31.63
N THR A 86 -28.29 27.04 32.31
CA THR A 86 -29.22 26.20 33.06
C THR A 86 -30.00 25.27 32.10
N PRO A 87 -30.23 24.00 32.43
CA PRO A 87 -31.03 23.12 31.60
C PRO A 87 -32.53 23.44 31.70
N ARG A 88 -33.15 23.63 30.55
CA ARG A 88 -34.60 23.85 30.41
C ARG A 88 -35.33 22.49 30.49
N PRO A 89 -36.43 22.36 31.29
CA PRO A 89 -37.19 21.12 31.35
C PRO A 89 -37.97 20.86 30.07
N LEU A 90 -37.93 19.59 29.63
CA LEU A 90 -38.65 19.08 28.47
C LEU A 90 -40.16 18.95 28.76
N PRO A 91 -41.09 19.24 27.81
CA PRO A 91 -42.52 19.06 28.00
C PRO A 91 -42.90 17.58 28.04
N ALA A 92 -43.73 17.23 29.03
CA ALA A 92 -44.29 15.91 29.27
C ALA A 92 -45.42 15.59 28.29
N SER A 93 -45.11 15.22 27.04
CA SER A 93 -46.11 14.65 26.10
C SER A 93 -45.49 13.87 24.96
N VAL A 94 -44.67 12.83 25.28
CA VAL A 94 -44.29 11.76 24.30
C VAL A 94 -44.28 10.42 25.05
N VAL A 95 -45.38 10.07 25.66
CA VAL A 95 -45.61 8.71 26.17
C VAL A 95 -46.92 8.17 25.56
N SER A 96 -46.87 7.74 24.32
CA SER A 96 -47.84 6.78 23.77
C SER A 96 -47.50 6.43 22.31
N ARG A 97 -46.51 5.61 22.07
CA ARG A 97 -46.34 4.83 20.82
C ARG A 97 -45.41 3.63 21.00
N TRP A 98 -45.58 2.87 22.06
CA TRP A 98 -44.94 1.57 22.22
C TRP A 98 -45.99 0.48 22.30
N GLY A 99 -46.62 0.21 21.17
CA GLY A 99 -47.67 -0.81 21.07
C GLY A 99 -47.76 -1.35 19.64
N GLN A 100 -46.63 -1.69 19.01
CA GLN A 100 -46.65 -2.56 17.83
C GLN A 100 -45.61 -3.66 18.04
N ALA A 101 -46.11 -4.90 18.02
CA ALA A 101 -45.33 -6.12 18.19
C ALA A 101 -44.11 -6.11 17.25
N ALA A 102 -42.94 -6.33 17.82
CA ALA A 102 -41.68 -6.47 17.09
C ALA A 102 -41.81 -7.62 16.08
N ARG A 103 -41.79 -7.28 14.79
CA ARG A 103 -41.61 -8.29 13.72
C ARG A 103 -40.27 -9.00 13.96
N PRO A 104 -40.20 -10.33 13.86
CA PRO A 104 -38.93 -11.04 14.06
C PRO A 104 -37.91 -10.51 13.02
N ILE A 105 -36.80 -9.97 13.52
CA ILE A 105 -35.64 -9.62 12.70
C ILE A 105 -35.03 -10.94 12.27
N VAL A 106 -35.36 -11.39 11.07
CA VAL A 106 -34.64 -12.47 10.40
C VAL A 106 -33.24 -11.91 10.15
N PRO A 107 -32.16 -12.49 10.71
CA PRO A 107 -30.83 -12.01 10.41
C PRO A 107 -30.58 -12.19 8.91
N THR A 108 -30.51 -11.08 8.19
CA THR A 108 -30.05 -11.10 6.80
C THR A 108 -28.63 -11.59 6.85
N VAL A 109 -28.42 -12.85 6.50
CA VAL A 109 -27.07 -13.41 6.29
C VAL A 109 -26.43 -12.53 5.22
N ALA A 110 -25.55 -11.63 5.63
CA ALA A 110 -24.75 -10.87 4.71
C ALA A 110 -24.09 -11.90 3.79
N LYS A 111 -24.35 -11.80 2.49
CA LYS A 111 -23.67 -12.61 1.47
C LYS A 111 -22.18 -12.37 1.68
N VAL A 112 -21.51 -13.33 2.30
CA VAL A 112 -20.05 -13.37 2.31
C VAL A 112 -19.64 -13.44 0.85
N HIS A 113 -19.13 -12.34 0.34
CA HIS A 113 -18.55 -12.31 -0.99
C HIS A 113 -17.26 -13.14 -0.89
N ILE A 114 -17.39 -14.44 -1.19
CA ILE A 114 -16.24 -15.31 -1.39
C ILE A 114 -15.61 -14.82 -2.70
N PRO A 115 -14.44 -14.18 -2.67
CA PRO A 115 -13.78 -13.79 -3.92
C PRO A 115 -13.60 -15.06 -4.75
N PRO A 116 -13.70 -14.98 -6.09
CA PRO A 116 -13.52 -16.14 -6.96
C PRO A 116 -12.23 -16.85 -6.56
N SER A 117 -12.28 -18.16 -6.43
CA SER A 117 -11.14 -18.98 -6.01
C SER A 117 -9.96 -18.65 -6.94
N ARG A 118 -8.96 -17.98 -6.38
CA ARG A 118 -7.77 -17.61 -7.16
C ARG A 118 -7.08 -18.89 -7.62
N PRO A 119 -6.57 -18.94 -8.86
CA PRO A 119 -5.93 -20.14 -9.36
C PRO A 119 -4.75 -20.54 -8.47
N ALA A 120 -4.48 -21.84 -8.39
CA ALA A 120 -3.31 -22.37 -7.70
C ALA A 120 -2.02 -21.71 -8.21
N LEU A 121 -0.94 -21.79 -7.42
CA LEU A 121 0.37 -21.33 -7.89
C LEU A 121 0.81 -22.12 -9.13
N PRO A 122 1.49 -21.47 -10.08
CA PRO A 122 2.12 -22.18 -11.19
C PRO A 122 3.25 -23.10 -10.67
N PRO A 123 3.74 -24.06 -11.48
CA PRO A 123 4.94 -24.80 -11.13
C PRO A 123 6.12 -23.86 -10.82
N PRO A 124 6.99 -24.21 -9.85
CA PRO A 124 8.12 -23.36 -9.49
C PRO A 124 9.12 -23.24 -10.65
N LEU A 125 9.58 -22.02 -10.88
CA LEU A 125 10.60 -21.73 -11.89
C LEU A 125 11.98 -22.16 -11.40
N GLN A 126 12.85 -22.57 -12.32
CA GLN A 126 14.28 -22.73 -12.05
C GLN A 126 14.92 -21.38 -11.70
N PRO A 127 16.00 -21.34 -10.88
CA PRO A 127 16.59 -20.09 -10.40
C PRO A 127 16.87 -19.05 -11.50
N ALA A 128 17.58 -19.43 -12.56
CA ALA A 128 17.89 -18.52 -13.67
C ALA A 128 16.63 -18.01 -14.41
N ALA A 129 15.57 -18.84 -14.49
CA ALA A 129 14.28 -18.41 -15.05
C ALA A 129 13.54 -17.44 -14.13
N LYS A 130 13.71 -17.56 -12.79
CA LYS A 130 13.16 -16.58 -11.83
C LYS A 130 13.78 -15.20 -12.04
N ASP A 131 15.11 -15.11 -12.19
CA ASP A 131 15.83 -13.85 -12.43
C ASP A 131 15.32 -13.17 -13.69
N ALA A 132 15.25 -13.89 -14.80
CA ALA A 132 14.76 -13.36 -16.07
C ALA A 132 13.29 -12.90 -15.98
N ALA A 133 12.41 -13.73 -15.40
CA ALA A 133 11.00 -13.43 -15.25
C ALA A 133 10.76 -12.21 -14.34
N MET A 134 11.53 -12.08 -13.26
CA MET A 134 11.41 -10.92 -12.35
C MET A 134 11.92 -9.63 -13.00
N ALA A 135 13.02 -9.69 -13.77
CA ALA A 135 13.56 -8.55 -14.51
C ALA A 135 12.56 -8.07 -15.58
N GLU A 136 11.97 -8.97 -16.35
CA GLU A 136 10.91 -8.65 -17.31
C GLU A 136 9.69 -8.03 -16.62
N LEU A 137 9.20 -8.67 -15.55
CA LEU A 137 8.06 -8.16 -14.78
C LEU A 137 8.33 -6.74 -14.25
N ARG A 138 9.54 -6.50 -13.73
CA ARG A 138 9.97 -5.19 -13.23
C ARG A 138 9.95 -4.15 -14.34
N THR A 139 10.51 -4.43 -15.50
CA THR A 139 10.53 -3.52 -16.66
C THR A 139 9.10 -3.11 -17.05
N ARG A 140 8.18 -4.06 -17.13
CA ARG A 140 6.78 -3.81 -17.45
C ARG A 140 6.06 -3.03 -16.36
N ALA A 141 6.31 -3.32 -15.08
CA ALA A 141 5.68 -2.62 -13.96
C ALA A 141 6.14 -1.17 -13.86
N LEU A 142 7.41 -0.89 -14.14
CA LEU A 142 7.95 0.48 -14.16
C LEU A 142 7.30 1.37 -15.23
N ALA A 143 6.87 0.78 -16.35
CA ALA A 143 6.17 1.46 -17.43
C ALA A 143 4.64 1.54 -17.23
N CYS A 144 4.10 1.02 -16.12
CA CYS A 144 2.66 0.92 -15.89
C CYS A 144 2.00 2.31 -15.74
N VAL A 145 0.90 2.55 -16.47
CA VAL A 145 0.08 3.78 -16.42
C VAL A 145 -1.41 3.48 -16.21
N GLN A 146 -1.77 2.30 -15.71
CA GLN A 146 -3.15 1.85 -15.58
C GLN A 146 -3.99 2.73 -14.64
N CYS A 147 -3.41 3.25 -13.57
CA CYS A 147 -4.02 4.23 -12.68
C CYS A 147 -3.57 5.63 -13.12
N SER A 148 -4.24 6.25 -14.11
CA SER A 148 -3.80 7.49 -14.74
C SER A 148 -3.54 8.63 -13.75
N HIS A 149 -4.40 8.78 -12.73
CA HIS A 149 -4.25 9.79 -11.68
C HIS A 149 -3.01 9.53 -10.79
N LEU A 150 -2.73 8.27 -10.40
CA LEU A 150 -1.52 7.95 -9.65
C LEU A 150 -0.27 8.00 -10.52
N ALA A 151 -0.38 7.62 -11.79
CA ALA A 151 0.74 7.71 -12.74
C ALA A 151 1.15 9.15 -13.04
N GLY A 152 0.21 10.10 -12.94
CA GLY A 152 0.47 11.53 -13.13
C GLY A 152 1.09 12.22 -11.91
N SER A 153 0.88 11.69 -10.70
CA SER A 153 1.33 12.29 -9.45
C SER A 153 2.55 11.63 -8.82
N ARG A 154 2.75 10.32 -9.05
CA ARG A 154 3.90 9.58 -8.51
C ARG A 154 5.24 10.11 -9.06
N GLN A 155 6.29 10.04 -8.25
CA GLN A 155 7.66 10.25 -8.72
C GLN A 155 8.23 8.95 -9.30
N THR A 156 7.99 7.81 -8.62
CA THR A 156 8.50 6.51 -9.07
C THR A 156 7.46 5.40 -8.91
N VAL A 157 7.72 4.25 -9.54
CA VAL A 157 7.02 3.00 -9.26
C VAL A 157 7.81 2.21 -8.23
N VAL A 158 7.23 1.96 -7.08
CA VAL A 158 7.82 1.17 -5.99
C VAL A 158 7.53 -0.31 -6.23
N PHE A 159 8.39 -0.97 -6.99
CA PHE A 159 8.14 -2.35 -7.45
C PHE A 159 8.19 -3.38 -6.32
N GLY A 160 9.23 -3.32 -5.52
CA GLY A 160 9.58 -4.27 -4.46
C GLY A 160 11.08 -4.48 -4.42
N VAL A 161 11.61 -4.97 -3.27
CA VAL A 161 13.05 -5.17 -3.06
C VAL A 161 13.31 -6.43 -2.23
N GLY A 162 14.52 -6.97 -2.35
CA GLY A 162 15.00 -8.12 -1.59
C GLY A 162 15.33 -9.32 -2.47
N ASP A 163 15.49 -10.46 -1.84
CA ASP A 163 15.83 -11.72 -2.51
C ASP A 163 14.61 -12.31 -3.22
N ILE A 164 14.72 -12.52 -4.52
CA ILE A 164 13.67 -13.20 -5.31
C ILE A 164 13.58 -14.71 -5.03
N HIS A 165 14.53 -15.25 -4.27
CA HIS A 165 14.52 -16.62 -3.77
C HIS A 165 14.13 -16.71 -2.29
N ALA A 166 13.71 -15.58 -1.69
CA ALA A 166 13.37 -15.48 -0.29
C ALA A 166 12.29 -16.48 0.13
N ARG A 167 12.49 -17.10 1.29
CA ARG A 167 11.49 -17.95 1.94
C ARG A 167 10.42 -17.14 2.67
N LEU A 168 10.70 -15.86 2.96
CA LEU A 168 9.81 -14.94 3.68
C LEU A 168 9.52 -13.70 2.84
N MET A 169 8.25 -13.37 2.67
CA MET A 169 7.81 -12.18 1.95
C MET A 169 6.93 -11.30 2.84
N PHE A 170 7.28 -10.02 2.96
CA PHE A 170 6.46 -9.01 3.62
C PHE A 170 5.64 -8.24 2.59
N ILE A 171 4.36 -8.04 2.89
CA ILE A 171 3.42 -7.36 1.98
C ILE A 171 2.72 -6.25 2.75
N GLY A 172 2.95 -5.00 2.35
CA GLY A 172 2.30 -3.82 2.89
C GLY A 172 1.17 -3.30 2.02
N GLU A 173 0.67 -2.12 2.37
CA GLU A 173 -0.45 -1.45 1.73
C GLU A 173 -0.02 -0.76 0.42
N ALA A 174 0.74 0.29 0.51
CA ALA A 174 1.12 1.17 -0.59
C ALA A 174 2.37 1.98 -0.23
N PRO A 175 3.06 2.57 -1.22
CA PRO A 175 4.16 3.50 -0.97
C PRO A 175 3.71 4.77 -0.26
N GLY A 176 4.53 5.27 0.68
CA GLY A 176 4.46 6.61 1.22
C GLY A 176 5.28 7.61 0.39
N ALA A 177 5.46 8.82 0.95
CA ALA A 177 6.21 9.88 0.27
C ALA A 177 7.70 9.54 0.11
N ASP A 178 8.31 8.99 1.16
CA ASP A 178 9.73 8.61 1.13
C ASP A 178 9.97 7.46 0.13
N GLU A 179 9.05 6.49 0.09
CA GLU A 179 9.09 5.37 -0.84
C GLU A 179 8.90 5.82 -2.28
N ASP A 180 7.97 6.74 -2.53
CA ASP A 180 7.72 7.30 -3.86
C ASP A 180 8.94 8.07 -4.38
N GLN A 181 9.66 8.77 -3.51
CA GLN A 181 10.88 9.49 -3.84
C GLN A 181 12.06 8.55 -4.13
N GLN A 182 12.22 7.48 -3.33
CA GLN A 182 13.38 6.59 -3.41
C GLN A 182 13.19 5.39 -4.34
N GLY A 183 11.92 5.06 -4.68
CA GLY A 183 11.59 3.91 -5.53
C GLY A 183 11.66 2.55 -4.81
N GLU A 184 11.83 2.54 -3.49
CA GLU A 184 11.92 1.33 -2.68
C GLU A 184 10.84 1.27 -1.59
N PRO A 185 10.25 0.09 -1.31
CA PRO A 185 9.23 -0.06 -0.28
C PRO A 185 9.84 0.01 1.13
N PHE A 186 9.11 0.61 2.06
CA PHE A 186 9.48 0.67 3.47
C PHE A 186 10.85 1.29 3.73
N VAL A 187 11.07 2.52 3.26
CA VAL A 187 12.28 3.33 3.52
C VAL A 187 12.04 4.48 4.49
N GLY A 188 10.80 4.94 4.68
CA GLY A 188 10.44 5.93 5.70
C GLY A 188 10.43 5.34 7.12
N LYS A 189 9.92 6.09 8.10
CA LYS A 189 9.88 5.72 9.54
C LYS A 189 9.28 4.34 9.81
N ALA A 190 8.19 3.99 9.10
CA ALA A 190 7.57 2.67 9.18
C ALA A 190 8.51 1.57 8.66
N GLY A 191 9.27 1.87 7.61
CA GLY A 191 10.26 0.98 7.01
C GLY A 191 11.48 0.77 7.90
N GLU A 192 11.96 1.81 8.58
CA GLU A 192 13.01 1.66 9.60
C GLU A 192 12.58 0.69 10.72
N LEU A 193 11.31 0.81 11.15
CA LEU A 193 10.79 -0.11 12.16
C LEU A 193 10.69 -1.55 11.61
N LEU A 194 10.20 -1.73 10.38
CA LEU A 194 10.19 -3.04 9.73
C LEU A 194 11.60 -3.64 9.62
N THR A 195 12.59 -2.82 9.27
CA THR A 195 14.00 -3.25 9.24
C THR A 195 14.50 -3.75 10.60
N LYS A 196 14.16 -3.03 11.69
CA LYS A 196 14.46 -3.46 13.06
C LYS A 196 13.78 -4.78 13.43
N MET A 197 12.55 -4.98 12.95
CA MET A 197 11.80 -6.24 13.15
C MET A 197 12.46 -7.40 12.41
N ILE A 198 12.86 -7.21 11.16
CA ILE A 198 13.58 -8.21 10.34
C ILE A 198 14.91 -8.57 11.01
N ILE A 199 15.69 -7.57 11.46
CA ILE A 199 16.95 -7.81 12.19
C ILE A 199 16.68 -8.57 13.50
N ALA A 200 15.62 -8.25 14.22
CA ALA A 200 15.25 -8.96 15.44
C ALA A 200 14.87 -10.43 15.19
N MET A 201 14.40 -10.77 13.97
CA MET A 201 14.19 -12.16 13.53
C MET A 201 15.51 -12.88 13.20
N GLY A 202 16.64 -12.18 13.15
CA GLY A 202 17.93 -12.72 12.74
C GLY A 202 18.13 -12.72 11.22
N LEU A 203 17.38 -11.90 10.50
CA LEU A 203 17.44 -11.76 9.04
C LEU A 203 17.86 -10.33 8.67
N SER A 204 18.23 -10.16 7.41
CA SER A 204 18.46 -8.85 6.78
C SER A 204 17.40 -8.56 5.72
N ARG A 205 17.27 -7.30 5.29
CA ARG A 205 16.38 -6.92 4.17
C ARG A 205 16.71 -7.63 2.86
N SER A 206 17.98 -8.00 2.67
CA SER A 206 18.44 -8.74 1.49
C SER A 206 18.11 -10.23 1.50
N GLU A 207 17.67 -10.80 2.62
CA GLU A 207 17.29 -12.21 2.76
C GLU A 207 15.76 -12.43 2.72
N VAL A 208 15.00 -11.35 2.68
CA VAL A 208 13.53 -11.36 2.57
C VAL A 208 13.11 -10.62 1.32
N TYR A 209 11.86 -10.79 0.88
CA TYR A 209 11.30 -9.93 -0.16
C TYR A 209 10.24 -9.01 0.43
N ILE A 210 10.28 -7.73 0.05
CA ILE A 210 9.36 -6.71 0.57
C ILE A 210 8.63 -6.05 -0.59
N ALA A 211 7.31 -6.02 -0.53
CA ALA A 211 6.47 -5.40 -1.55
C ALA A 211 5.20 -4.79 -0.93
N ASN A 212 4.40 -4.11 -1.74
CA ASN A 212 3.09 -3.57 -1.38
C ASN A 212 2.01 -4.08 -2.34
N ILE A 213 0.74 -3.97 -1.93
CA ILE A 213 -0.42 -4.18 -2.81
C ILE A 213 -0.35 -3.19 -3.98
N LEU A 214 -0.22 -1.88 -3.69
CA LEU A 214 0.01 -0.86 -4.69
C LEU A 214 1.50 -0.65 -4.99
N LYS A 215 1.80 -0.33 -6.25
CA LYS A 215 3.15 0.05 -6.68
C LYS A 215 3.33 1.55 -6.85
N CYS A 216 2.27 2.32 -6.74
CA CYS A 216 2.27 3.78 -6.81
C CYS A 216 1.71 4.36 -5.52
N ARG A 217 2.20 5.52 -5.10
CA ARG A 217 1.69 6.23 -3.93
C ARG A 217 0.25 6.69 -4.16
N PRO A 218 -0.70 6.33 -3.29
CA PRO A 218 -2.05 6.88 -3.32
C PRO A 218 -2.04 8.24 -2.64
N ASP A 219 -1.88 9.31 -3.43
CA ASP A 219 -1.94 10.68 -2.96
C ASP A 219 -3.32 11.30 -3.18
N THR A 220 -3.55 12.45 -2.57
CA THR A 220 -4.69 13.30 -2.85
C THR A 220 -4.17 14.51 -3.62
N PRO A 221 -4.72 14.84 -4.80
CA PRO A 221 -4.30 16.00 -5.57
C PRO A 221 -4.27 17.27 -4.70
N GLY A 222 -3.15 17.96 -4.66
CA GLY A 222 -2.93 19.15 -3.85
C GLY A 222 -2.58 18.90 -2.37
N GLN A 223 -2.51 17.65 -1.90
CA GLN A 223 -2.15 17.28 -0.53
C GLN A 223 -0.98 16.30 -0.50
N THR A 224 0.18 16.76 -0.89
CA THR A 224 1.40 15.92 -1.04
C THR A 224 1.94 15.36 0.28
N ALA A 225 1.55 15.92 1.42
CA ALA A 225 2.05 15.51 2.75
C ALA A 225 1.29 14.34 3.38
N VAL A 226 0.07 14.02 2.91
CA VAL A 226 -0.80 13.02 3.55
C VAL A 226 -0.92 11.78 2.66
N ASN A 227 -0.60 10.62 3.21
CA ASN A 227 -0.90 9.35 2.55
C ASN A 227 -2.35 8.96 2.85
N ARG A 228 -3.15 8.68 1.82
CA ARG A 228 -4.49 8.13 1.98
C ARG A 228 -4.49 6.61 1.81
N LYS A 229 -5.54 5.97 2.30
CA LYS A 229 -5.78 4.56 1.99
C LYS A 229 -6.06 4.39 0.48
N PRO A 230 -5.53 3.34 -0.17
CA PRO A 230 -5.92 2.97 -1.53
C PRO A 230 -7.42 2.72 -1.66
N THR A 231 -8.00 3.05 -2.80
CA THR A 231 -9.36 2.63 -3.16
C THR A 231 -9.37 1.15 -3.57
N SER A 232 -10.56 0.54 -3.54
CA SER A 232 -10.72 -0.86 -4.00
C SER A 232 -10.35 -1.02 -5.47
N ASP A 233 -10.67 -0.03 -6.32
CA ASP A 233 -10.36 -0.05 -7.75
C ASP A 233 -8.86 0.07 -8.00
N GLU A 234 -8.16 0.93 -7.25
CA GLU A 234 -6.69 1.03 -7.31
C GLU A 234 -6.03 -0.28 -6.90
N MET A 235 -6.52 -0.91 -5.82
CA MET A 235 -6.02 -2.22 -5.39
C MET A 235 -6.28 -3.29 -6.45
N ALA A 236 -7.48 -3.38 -6.99
CA ALA A 236 -7.84 -4.35 -8.02
C ALA A 236 -7.00 -4.19 -9.29
N THR A 237 -6.74 -2.93 -9.69
CA THR A 237 -5.93 -2.62 -10.87
C THR A 237 -4.45 -2.95 -10.65
N CYS A 238 -3.91 -2.73 -9.45
CA CYS A 238 -2.47 -2.84 -9.18
C CYS A 238 -2.03 -4.22 -8.70
N ILE A 239 -2.91 -4.97 -8.03
CA ILE A 239 -2.58 -6.26 -7.40
C ILE A 239 -2.07 -7.34 -8.38
N PRO A 240 -2.41 -7.35 -9.69
CA PRO A 240 -1.82 -8.29 -10.62
C PRO A 240 -0.29 -8.29 -10.66
N TRP A 241 0.36 -7.14 -10.41
CA TRP A 241 1.82 -7.06 -10.30
C TRP A 241 2.34 -7.85 -9.11
N LEU A 242 1.67 -7.74 -7.95
CA LEU A 242 2.02 -8.51 -6.76
C LEU A 242 1.76 -10.00 -6.95
N HIS A 243 0.67 -10.38 -7.62
CA HIS A 243 0.38 -11.79 -7.93
C HIS A 243 1.51 -12.41 -8.73
N ARG A 244 2.01 -11.72 -9.76
CA ARG A 244 3.14 -12.18 -10.57
C ARG A 244 4.44 -12.27 -9.76
N GLN A 245 4.68 -11.33 -8.85
CA GLN A 245 5.82 -11.44 -7.94
C GLN A 245 5.71 -12.69 -7.05
N ILE A 246 4.53 -12.97 -6.50
CA ILE A 246 4.29 -14.17 -5.70
C ILE A 246 4.44 -15.45 -6.56
N ASP A 247 3.96 -15.43 -7.81
CA ASP A 247 4.10 -16.57 -8.74
C ASP A 247 5.57 -16.91 -9.03
N ILE A 248 6.43 -15.90 -9.15
CA ILE A 248 7.85 -16.06 -9.41
C ILE A 248 8.60 -16.48 -8.14
N ILE A 249 8.38 -15.77 -7.03
CA ILE A 249 9.11 -15.97 -5.77
C ILE A 249 8.71 -17.29 -5.12
N GLN A 250 7.41 -17.54 -4.97
CA GLN A 250 6.82 -18.67 -4.24
C GLN A 250 7.41 -18.80 -2.83
N PRO A 251 7.22 -17.79 -1.97
CA PRO A 251 7.79 -17.81 -0.63
C PRO A 251 7.17 -18.93 0.21
N GLY A 252 7.92 -19.47 1.17
CA GLY A 252 7.40 -20.46 2.11
C GLY A 252 6.39 -19.87 3.10
N VAL A 253 6.52 -18.57 3.43
CA VAL A 253 5.61 -17.82 4.31
C VAL A 253 5.46 -16.39 3.81
N MET A 254 4.25 -15.84 3.90
CA MET A 254 3.97 -14.43 3.71
C MET A 254 3.52 -13.78 5.01
N VAL A 255 3.92 -12.53 5.25
CA VAL A 255 3.44 -11.69 6.34
C VAL A 255 2.72 -10.48 5.76
N ALA A 256 1.41 -10.35 6.03
CA ALA A 256 0.60 -9.21 5.60
C ALA A 256 0.61 -8.12 6.67
N LEU A 257 1.13 -6.95 6.33
CA LEU A 257 1.30 -5.80 7.22
C LEU A 257 0.10 -4.86 7.15
N GLY A 258 -0.83 -4.99 8.10
CA GLY A 258 -2.00 -4.14 8.22
C GLY A 258 -3.25 -4.64 7.49
N ALA A 259 -4.37 -3.96 7.76
CA ALA A 259 -5.69 -4.36 7.26
C ALA A 259 -5.79 -4.32 5.72
N THR A 260 -5.24 -3.29 5.09
CA THR A 260 -5.32 -3.11 3.63
C THR A 260 -4.54 -4.19 2.88
N ALA A 261 -3.38 -4.62 3.40
CA ALA A 261 -2.63 -5.74 2.81
C ALA A 261 -3.43 -7.04 2.89
N VAL A 262 -4.08 -7.31 4.03
CA VAL A 262 -4.95 -8.46 4.21
C VAL A 262 -6.18 -8.39 3.29
N GLU A 263 -6.83 -7.22 3.20
CA GLU A 263 -7.98 -6.97 2.33
C GLU A 263 -7.62 -7.22 0.85
N GLY A 264 -6.48 -6.71 0.40
CA GLY A 264 -6.01 -6.93 -0.97
C GLY A 264 -5.72 -8.38 -1.30
N LEU A 265 -5.14 -9.13 -0.35
CA LEU A 265 -4.80 -10.55 -0.56
C LEU A 265 -6.00 -11.48 -0.40
N LEU A 266 -6.75 -11.37 0.68
CA LEU A 266 -7.81 -12.33 1.01
C LEU A 266 -9.19 -11.88 0.56
N GLY A 267 -9.37 -10.59 0.28
CA GLY A 267 -10.69 -10.00 0.15
C GLY A 267 -11.41 -9.94 1.51
N GLY A 268 -12.47 -9.16 1.59
CA GLY A 268 -13.30 -9.07 2.79
C GLY A 268 -12.87 -7.97 3.77
N THR A 269 -13.73 -7.72 4.74
CA THR A 269 -13.66 -6.56 5.65
C THR A 269 -13.40 -6.95 7.11
N ALA A 270 -12.93 -8.17 7.38
CA ALA A 270 -12.61 -8.57 8.74
C ALA A 270 -11.46 -7.72 9.28
N GLY A 271 -11.69 -7.05 10.41
CA GLY A 271 -10.69 -6.16 11.02
C GLY A 271 -9.40 -6.91 11.39
N ILE A 272 -8.27 -6.26 11.17
CA ILE A 272 -6.93 -6.83 11.43
C ILE A 272 -6.77 -7.37 12.87
N ALA A 273 -7.43 -6.75 13.85
CA ALA A 273 -7.38 -7.19 15.24
C ALA A 273 -7.96 -8.61 15.46
N LYS A 274 -8.86 -9.06 14.58
CA LYS A 274 -9.43 -10.42 14.62
C LYS A 274 -8.60 -11.42 13.82
N LEU A 275 -7.91 -10.97 12.79
CA LEU A 275 -7.17 -11.84 11.86
C LEU A 275 -5.72 -12.03 12.27
N ARG A 276 -5.10 -11.02 12.96
CA ARG A 276 -3.71 -11.13 13.40
C ARG A 276 -3.49 -12.35 14.31
N GLY A 277 -2.33 -12.92 14.22
CA GLY A 277 -1.97 -14.10 15.03
C GLY A 277 -2.65 -15.39 14.60
N THR A 278 -3.51 -15.37 13.57
CA THR A 278 -4.18 -16.55 13.05
C THR A 278 -3.72 -16.82 11.63
N TRP A 279 -3.21 -18.02 11.40
CA TRP A 279 -2.77 -18.44 10.08
C TRP A 279 -3.91 -18.41 9.08
N GLN A 280 -3.66 -17.75 7.97
CA GLN A 280 -4.49 -17.76 6.76
C GLN A 280 -3.77 -18.54 5.68
N SER A 281 -4.45 -18.79 4.56
CA SER A 281 -3.84 -19.38 3.38
C SER A 281 -4.11 -18.48 2.17
N TYR A 282 -3.07 -18.20 1.41
CA TYR A 282 -3.18 -17.50 0.14
C TYR A 282 -2.61 -18.37 -0.98
N ARG A 283 -3.49 -18.94 -1.80
CA ARG A 283 -3.10 -19.84 -2.91
C ARG A 283 -2.20 -21.00 -2.45
N GLY A 284 -2.43 -21.52 -1.24
CA GLY A 284 -1.63 -22.59 -0.65
C GLY A 284 -0.41 -22.11 0.16
N ILE A 285 -0.01 -20.83 0.07
CA ILE A 285 1.07 -20.28 0.88
C ILE A 285 0.52 -19.86 2.24
N PRO A 286 1.16 -20.25 3.35
CA PRO A 286 0.82 -19.75 4.68
C PRO A 286 0.98 -18.23 4.76
N LEU A 287 -0.05 -17.54 5.23
CA LEU A 287 -0.10 -16.09 5.38
C LEU A 287 -0.36 -15.72 6.83
N MET A 288 0.54 -14.93 7.43
CA MET A 288 0.38 -14.37 8.78
C MET A 288 -0.03 -12.90 8.70
N PRO A 289 -1.29 -12.56 9.03
CA PRO A 289 -1.70 -11.17 9.24
C PRO A 289 -1.07 -10.60 10.50
N THR A 290 -0.57 -9.36 10.45
CA THR A 290 -0.12 -8.63 11.64
C THR A 290 -0.39 -7.13 11.49
N TYR A 291 -0.15 -6.33 12.54
CA TYR A 291 -0.28 -4.89 12.46
C TYR A 291 0.77 -4.26 11.55
N HIS A 292 0.38 -3.17 10.88
CA HIS A 292 1.33 -2.38 10.08
C HIS A 292 2.36 -1.69 11.00
N PRO A 293 3.65 -1.59 10.62
CA PRO A 293 4.66 -0.91 11.45
C PRO A 293 4.27 0.53 11.82
N ALA A 294 3.58 1.27 10.94
CA ALA A 294 3.08 2.61 11.25
C ALA A 294 2.12 2.65 12.45
N TYR A 295 1.33 1.60 12.68
CA TYR A 295 0.49 1.49 13.86
C TYR A 295 1.32 1.47 15.15
N LEU A 296 2.44 0.75 15.18
CA LEU A 296 3.33 0.70 16.32
C LEU A 296 4.11 1.99 16.56
N LEU A 297 4.28 2.85 15.55
CA LEU A 297 4.83 4.20 15.72
C LEU A 297 3.87 5.11 16.48
N GLN A 298 2.57 4.93 16.26
CA GLN A 298 1.49 5.68 16.95
C GLN A 298 1.16 5.05 18.31
N ASN A 299 1.19 3.72 18.41
CA ASN A 299 0.87 2.97 19.62
C ASN A 299 2.10 2.16 20.08
N GLN A 300 2.89 2.77 20.95
CA GLN A 300 4.17 2.20 21.40
C GLN A 300 4.06 1.29 22.61
N ALA A 301 2.85 0.95 23.07
CA ALA A 301 2.64 0.07 24.23
C ALA A 301 3.39 -1.26 24.06
N PRO A 302 4.12 -1.74 25.09
CA PRO A 302 4.83 -3.02 25.03
C PRO A 302 3.92 -4.20 24.64
N SER A 303 2.65 -4.18 25.09
CA SER A 303 1.66 -5.19 24.71
C SER A 303 1.38 -5.24 23.21
N GLU A 304 1.30 -4.09 22.52
CA GLU A 304 1.08 -4.05 21.08
C GLU A 304 2.32 -4.53 20.31
N LYS A 305 3.51 -4.13 20.76
CA LYS A 305 4.77 -4.65 20.23
C LYS A 305 4.91 -6.16 20.43
N ARG A 306 4.47 -6.67 21.59
CA ARG A 306 4.45 -8.10 21.90
C ARG A 306 3.56 -8.88 20.93
N LYS A 307 2.37 -8.38 20.65
CA LYS A 307 1.44 -9.00 19.68
C LYS A 307 2.08 -9.18 18.30
N VAL A 308 2.70 -8.13 17.78
CA VAL A 308 3.38 -8.20 16.47
C VAL A 308 4.58 -9.14 16.53
N TRP A 309 5.32 -9.13 17.63
CA TRP A 309 6.46 -10.01 17.80
C TRP A 309 6.04 -11.49 17.85
N GLU A 310 4.91 -11.81 18.48
CA GLU A 310 4.33 -13.17 18.48
C GLU A 310 3.95 -13.63 17.07
N ASP A 311 3.36 -12.75 16.26
CA ASP A 311 3.03 -13.06 14.86
C ASP A 311 4.31 -13.35 14.04
N LEU A 312 5.37 -12.58 14.27
CA LEU A 312 6.67 -12.80 13.60
C LEU A 312 7.37 -14.07 14.10
N MET A 313 7.31 -14.37 15.40
CA MET A 313 7.84 -15.63 15.92
C MET A 313 7.12 -16.83 15.31
N ALA A 314 5.78 -16.76 15.16
CA ALA A 314 5.04 -17.81 14.48
C ALA A 314 5.50 -17.98 13.02
N ALA A 315 5.79 -16.88 12.30
CA ALA A 315 6.37 -16.94 10.95
C ALA A 315 7.78 -17.59 10.96
N MET A 316 8.62 -17.26 11.95
CA MET A 316 9.93 -17.89 12.14
C MET A 316 9.80 -19.39 12.39
N GLU A 317 8.91 -19.81 13.28
CA GLU A 317 8.64 -21.23 13.59
C GLU A 317 8.17 -21.99 12.35
N LYS A 318 7.26 -21.39 11.56
CA LYS A 318 6.79 -21.98 10.31
C LYS A 318 7.89 -22.19 9.27
N LEU A 319 8.92 -21.32 9.28
CA LEU A 319 10.10 -21.40 8.43
C LEU A 319 11.24 -22.25 9.02
N ALA A 320 11.04 -22.81 10.22
CA ALA A 320 12.08 -23.51 11.00
C ALA A 320 13.32 -22.64 11.27
N LEU A 321 13.12 -21.32 11.45
CA LEU A 321 14.20 -20.42 11.85
C LEU A 321 14.44 -20.55 13.35
N PRO A 322 15.71 -20.43 13.82
CA PRO A 322 16.02 -20.54 15.24
C PRO A 322 15.45 -19.35 16.03
N ILE A 323 14.83 -19.63 17.17
CA ILE A 323 14.33 -18.60 18.11
C ILE A 323 15.03 -18.79 19.46
N ASN A 324 15.89 -17.85 19.83
CA ASN A 324 16.61 -17.91 21.09
C ASN A 324 15.77 -17.40 22.28
N ALA A 325 16.25 -17.65 23.50
CA ALA A 325 15.56 -17.29 24.74
C ALA A 325 15.32 -15.76 24.85
N LYS A 326 16.26 -14.93 24.39
CA LYS A 326 16.13 -13.47 24.37
C LYS A 326 14.98 -13.03 23.46
N GLN A 327 14.85 -13.60 22.26
CA GLN A 327 13.76 -13.33 21.33
C GLN A 327 12.40 -13.73 21.91
N ARG A 328 12.32 -14.88 22.59
CA ARG A 328 11.09 -15.32 23.27
C ARG A 328 10.66 -14.35 24.37
N ALA A 329 11.61 -13.69 25.03
CA ALA A 329 11.37 -12.74 26.11
C ALA A 329 11.08 -11.29 25.66
N TYR A 330 11.20 -10.95 24.36
CA TYR A 330 10.94 -9.58 23.90
C TYR A 330 9.52 -9.11 24.28
N PHE A 331 9.47 -7.92 24.87
CA PHE A 331 8.23 -7.23 25.27
C PHE A 331 7.37 -7.99 26.30
N LEU A 332 7.88 -9.00 26.96
CA LEU A 332 7.22 -9.58 28.13
C LEU A 332 7.31 -8.59 29.32
N PRO A 333 6.31 -8.58 30.21
CA PRO A 333 6.43 -7.86 31.49
C PRO A 333 7.71 -8.29 32.20
N LYS A 334 8.40 -7.34 32.80
CA LYS A 334 9.51 -7.68 33.71
C LYS A 334 8.89 -8.35 34.93
N ALA A 335 9.39 -9.55 35.27
CA ALA A 335 9.05 -10.24 36.50
C ALA A 335 9.50 -9.42 37.71
#